data_e6e2c9485cd491b73248b585a84aadc6
#
_entry.id   e6e2c9485cd491b73248b585a84aadc6
#
_cell.length_a   1.000
_cell.length_b   1.000
_cell.length_c   1.000
_cell.angle_alpha   90.00
_cell.angle_beta   90.00
_cell.angle_gamma   90.00
#
_symmetry.space_group_name_H-M   'P 1'
#
loop_
_entity.id
_entity.type
_entity.pdbx_description
1 polymer ?
#
loop_
_entity_poly.entity_id
_entity_poly.type
_entity_poly.pdbx_seq_one_letter_code
_entity_poly.pdbx_strand_id
1 'polypeptide(L)'
;MMQDKIYKGTTTVGLICKDGIVLATEKRATMGNFIASRRAKKIYQIADRIAMTTAGSVGDAQFLARLITVEANLYEIRKEEKPSVKAIATMTSNLLNSVRYFPYFVQLLIGGVDKNGPSVYSIDPIGGAIEEKDIVATGSGSLTAYGVLEDRFTPDIDIDSAVELVVRAVYSAMRRDSASGDGIDVVKITEKEYYQFTPEEIDEVIRKFAKA
;
A
#
# COMPACT_ATOMS: atom_id res chain seq x y z
N MET A 1 4.90 -28.09 2.86
CA MET A 1 4.40 -28.36 1.50
C MET A 1 3.05 -27.73 1.14
N MET A 2 2.30 -27.16 2.08
CA MET A 2 1.06 -26.41 1.79
C MET A 2 1.26 -24.89 1.75
N GLN A 3 2.31 -24.39 2.38
CA GLN A 3 2.64 -22.96 2.46
C GLN A 3 3.16 -22.37 1.14
N ASP A 4 3.84 -23.13 0.29
CA ASP A 4 4.45 -22.63 -0.95
C ASP A 4 3.46 -22.31 -2.09
N LYS A 5 2.19 -22.72 -1.96
CA LYS A 5 1.17 -22.52 -3.01
C LYS A 5 0.28 -21.27 -2.81
N ILE A 6 0.42 -20.55 -1.70
CA ILE A 6 -0.47 -19.44 -1.35
C ILE A 6 0.20 -18.06 -1.55
N TYR A 7 1.47 -18.02 -1.89
CA TYR A 7 2.15 -16.74 -2.20
C TYR A 7 1.59 -16.18 -3.51
N LYS A 8 0.57 -15.36 -3.36
CA LYS A 8 0.07 -14.49 -4.42
C LYS A 8 1.02 -13.33 -4.49
N GLY A 9 1.64 -13.17 -5.66
CA GLY A 9 2.53 -12.06 -5.88
C GLY A 9 1.76 -10.73 -5.91
N THR A 10 2.44 -9.71 -5.52
CA THR A 10 1.96 -8.32 -5.52
C THR A 10 3.18 -7.41 -5.38
N THR A 11 3.06 -6.18 -5.85
CA THR A 11 3.97 -5.10 -5.50
C THR A 11 3.16 -3.94 -4.94
N THR A 12 3.43 -3.57 -3.68
CA THR A 12 2.92 -2.34 -3.10
C THR A 12 4.07 -1.46 -2.65
N VAL A 13 3.90 -0.15 -2.75
CA VAL A 13 4.90 0.85 -2.40
C VAL A 13 4.25 1.94 -1.57
N GLY A 14 4.94 2.37 -0.53
CA GLY A 14 4.65 3.57 0.25
C GLY A 14 5.86 4.50 0.25
N LEU A 15 5.61 5.80 0.15
CA LEU A 15 6.64 6.82 0.20
C LEU A 15 6.13 8.00 1.03
N ILE A 16 6.95 8.45 1.98
CA ILE A 16 6.72 9.67 2.76
C ILE A 16 7.49 10.80 2.08
N CYS A 17 6.80 11.89 1.80
CA CYS A 17 7.38 13.09 1.22
C CYS A 17 7.10 14.30 2.11
N LYS A 18 7.67 15.45 1.74
CA LYS A 18 7.54 16.70 2.51
C LYS A 18 6.10 17.10 2.82
N ASP A 19 5.20 16.91 1.86
CA ASP A 19 3.82 17.44 1.93
C ASP A 19 2.76 16.35 2.18
N GLY A 20 3.17 15.08 2.38
CA GLY A 20 2.24 13.98 2.55
C GLY A 20 2.84 12.61 2.31
N ILE A 21 2.01 11.70 1.86
CA ILE A 21 2.42 10.35 1.47
C ILE A 21 1.87 9.98 0.10
N VAL A 22 2.55 9.03 -0.55
CA VAL A 22 2.05 8.36 -1.75
C VAL A 22 2.04 6.86 -1.53
N LEU A 23 0.92 6.21 -1.87
CA LEU A 23 0.80 4.76 -1.89
C LEU A 23 0.50 4.31 -3.33
N ALA A 24 1.18 3.25 -3.77
CA ALA A 24 0.97 2.68 -5.10
C ALA A 24 0.92 1.16 -5.05
N THR A 25 0.12 0.56 -5.94
CA THR A 25 0.01 -0.90 -6.12
C THR A 25 -0.20 -1.24 -7.58
N GLU A 26 0.22 -2.44 -7.99
CA GLU A 26 -0.23 -3.00 -9.26
C GLU A 26 -1.60 -3.72 -9.13
N LYS A 27 -2.20 -4.15 -10.25
CA LYS A 27 -3.62 -4.61 -10.31
C LYS A 27 -3.80 -6.11 -10.58
N ARG A 28 -2.73 -6.89 -10.71
CA ARG A 28 -2.80 -8.32 -10.99
C ARG A 28 -3.10 -9.15 -9.75
N ALA A 29 -4.03 -10.08 -9.84
CA ALA A 29 -4.19 -11.14 -8.86
C ALA A 29 -3.86 -12.48 -9.52
N THR A 30 -2.98 -13.27 -8.90
CA THR A 30 -2.54 -14.57 -9.41
C THR A 30 -2.98 -15.71 -8.49
N MET A 31 -3.12 -16.89 -9.06
CA MET A 31 -3.30 -18.16 -8.36
C MET A 31 -2.24 -19.12 -8.91
N GLY A 32 -1.10 -19.22 -8.23
CA GLY A 32 0.10 -19.82 -8.80
C GLY A 32 0.52 -19.06 -10.07
N ASN A 33 0.68 -19.77 -11.17
CA ASN A 33 1.07 -19.17 -12.45
C ASN A 33 -0.13 -18.65 -13.28
N PHE A 34 -1.35 -18.76 -12.78
CA PHE A 34 -2.55 -18.31 -13.48
C PHE A 34 -2.94 -16.90 -13.04
N ILE A 35 -3.19 -16.01 -14.03
CA ILE A 35 -3.73 -14.67 -13.77
C ILE A 35 -5.23 -14.79 -13.51
N ALA A 36 -5.63 -14.71 -12.26
CA ALA A 36 -7.02 -14.84 -11.83
C ALA A 36 -7.82 -13.54 -12.05
N SER A 37 -7.16 -12.38 -11.91
CA SER A 37 -7.77 -11.08 -12.19
C SER A 37 -6.71 -10.07 -12.63
N ARG A 38 -7.10 -9.17 -13.53
CA ARG A 38 -6.29 -8.03 -14.01
C ARG A 38 -6.75 -6.69 -13.44
N ARG A 39 -7.72 -6.72 -12.52
CA ARG A 39 -8.38 -5.52 -11.95
C ARG A 39 -8.59 -5.67 -10.45
N ALA A 40 -7.65 -6.30 -9.75
CA ALA A 40 -7.73 -6.45 -8.31
C ALA A 40 -7.51 -5.10 -7.62
N LYS A 41 -8.46 -4.70 -6.79
CA LYS A 41 -8.31 -3.53 -5.93
C LYS A 41 -7.40 -3.90 -4.75
N LYS A 42 -6.33 -3.14 -4.54
CA LYS A 42 -5.34 -3.37 -3.48
C LYS A 42 -5.07 -2.13 -2.61
N ILE A 43 -5.68 -1.00 -2.95
CA ILE A 43 -5.69 0.21 -2.12
C ILE A 43 -7.12 0.41 -1.61
N TYR A 44 -7.24 0.60 -0.29
CA TYR A 44 -8.52 0.83 0.39
C TYR A 44 -8.42 2.10 1.21
N GLN A 45 -9.34 3.04 1.01
CA GLN A 45 -9.49 4.17 1.90
C GLN A 45 -10.12 3.67 3.21
N ILE A 46 -9.45 3.90 4.32
CA ILE A 46 -9.88 3.44 5.65
C ILE A 46 -10.57 4.56 6.43
N ALA A 47 -10.05 5.77 6.29
CA ALA A 47 -10.62 6.99 6.86
C ALA A 47 -10.38 8.14 5.89
N ASP A 48 -10.81 9.33 6.24
CA ASP A 48 -10.75 10.53 5.39
C ASP A 48 -9.37 10.73 4.71
N ARG A 49 -8.29 10.63 5.50
CA ARG A 49 -6.91 10.81 5.02
C ARG A 49 -6.00 9.63 5.43
N ILE A 50 -6.56 8.42 5.47
CA ILE A 50 -5.83 7.20 5.76
C ILE A 50 -6.21 6.13 4.73
N ALA A 51 -5.20 5.50 4.14
CA ALA A 51 -5.37 4.37 3.24
C ALA A 51 -4.55 3.16 3.70
N MET A 52 -4.97 2.01 3.22
CA MET A 52 -4.29 0.73 3.40
C MET A 52 -4.01 0.10 2.04
N THR A 53 -2.78 -0.38 1.84
CA THR A 53 -2.45 -1.27 0.73
C THR A 53 -2.36 -2.72 1.22
N THR A 54 -2.57 -3.65 0.30
CA THR A 54 -2.57 -5.07 0.65
C THR A 54 -1.76 -5.89 -0.35
N ALA A 55 -0.91 -6.78 0.16
CA ALA A 55 -0.28 -7.85 -0.59
C ALA A 55 -0.66 -9.19 0.03
N GLY A 56 -1.03 -10.20 -0.77
CA GLY A 56 -1.37 -11.55 -0.31
C GLY A 56 -2.77 -12.01 -0.68
N SER A 57 -3.50 -12.64 0.24
CA SER A 57 -4.83 -13.21 0.00
C SER A 57 -5.88 -12.11 -0.23
N VAL A 58 -6.58 -12.16 -1.38
CA VAL A 58 -7.63 -11.19 -1.71
C VAL A 58 -8.79 -11.25 -0.71
N GLY A 59 -9.20 -12.45 -0.27
CA GLY A 59 -10.28 -12.62 0.68
C GLY A 59 -9.95 -12.02 2.05
N ASP A 60 -8.76 -12.30 2.56
CA ASP A 60 -8.28 -11.76 3.83
C ASP A 60 -8.14 -10.24 3.77
N ALA A 61 -7.56 -9.73 2.66
CA ALA A 61 -7.40 -8.31 2.43
C ALA A 61 -8.75 -7.56 2.44
N GLN A 62 -9.74 -8.09 1.74
CA GLN A 62 -11.08 -7.50 1.69
C GLN A 62 -11.80 -7.54 3.04
N PHE A 63 -11.65 -8.64 3.78
CA PHE A 63 -12.21 -8.78 5.12
C PHE A 63 -11.59 -7.73 6.07
N LEU A 64 -10.26 -7.67 6.10
CA LEU A 64 -9.52 -6.73 6.95
C LEU A 64 -9.84 -5.28 6.58
N ALA A 65 -9.89 -4.94 5.29
CA ALA A 65 -10.24 -3.60 4.85
C ALA A 65 -11.62 -3.16 5.39
N ARG A 66 -12.62 -4.02 5.27
CA ARG A 66 -13.96 -3.73 5.81
C ARG A 66 -13.95 -3.58 7.34
N LEU A 67 -13.31 -4.51 8.03
CA LEU A 67 -13.26 -4.51 9.49
C LEU A 67 -12.55 -3.27 10.03
N ILE A 68 -11.37 -2.95 9.49
CA ILE A 68 -10.58 -1.78 9.91
C ILE A 68 -11.34 -0.48 9.62
N THR A 69 -12.03 -0.39 8.47
CA THR A 69 -12.87 0.79 8.16
C THR A 69 -14.03 0.95 9.15
N VAL A 70 -14.69 -0.14 9.52
CA VAL A 70 -15.78 -0.09 10.53
C VAL A 70 -15.23 0.35 11.89
N GLU A 71 -14.12 -0.21 12.32
CA GLU A 71 -13.50 0.16 13.60
C GLU A 71 -13.00 1.62 13.61
N ALA A 72 -12.46 2.11 12.48
CA ALA A 72 -12.08 3.52 12.34
C ALA A 72 -13.28 4.46 12.51
N ASN A 73 -14.41 4.13 11.86
CA ASN A 73 -15.65 4.90 11.99
C ASN A 73 -16.22 4.84 13.42
N LEU A 74 -16.19 3.67 14.06
CA LEU A 74 -16.62 3.52 15.46
C LEU A 74 -15.74 4.31 16.42
N TYR A 75 -14.44 4.35 16.16
CA TYR A 75 -13.51 5.19 16.92
C TYR A 75 -13.90 6.66 16.83
N GLU A 76 -14.13 7.17 15.62
CA GLU A 76 -14.52 8.57 15.39
C GLU A 76 -15.83 8.92 16.09
N ILE A 77 -16.85 8.04 16.01
CA ILE A 77 -18.12 8.23 16.70
C ILE A 77 -17.97 8.25 18.22
N ARG A 78 -17.17 7.34 18.80
CA ARG A 78 -17.00 7.21 20.25
C ARG A 78 -16.11 8.29 20.86
N LYS A 79 -15.14 8.78 20.11
CA LYS A 79 -14.14 9.74 20.58
C LYS A 79 -14.40 11.16 20.12
N GLU A 80 -15.34 11.35 19.20
CA GLU A 80 -15.59 12.64 18.52
C GLU A 80 -14.32 13.24 17.89
N GLU A 81 -13.36 12.35 17.56
CA GLU A 81 -12.06 12.70 17.01
C GLU A 81 -11.65 11.69 15.92
N LYS A 82 -11.08 12.17 14.81
CA LYS A 82 -10.56 11.30 13.75
C LYS A 82 -9.40 10.44 14.27
N PRO A 83 -9.35 9.14 13.93
CA PRO A 83 -8.25 8.29 14.33
C PRO A 83 -6.94 8.75 13.70
N SER A 84 -5.84 8.66 14.44
CA SER A 84 -4.50 8.85 13.87
C SER A 84 -4.07 7.63 13.05
N VAL A 85 -3.10 7.83 12.13
CA VAL A 85 -2.50 6.73 11.36
C VAL A 85 -1.93 5.66 12.31
N LYS A 86 -1.23 6.10 13.35
CA LYS A 86 -0.69 5.22 14.40
C LYS A 86 -1.79 4.42 15.12
N ALA A 87 -2.93 5.04 15.42
CA ALA A 87 -4.04 4.35 16.09
C ALA A 87 -4.59 3.22 15.21
N ILE A 88 -4.80 3.48 13.91
CA ILE A 88 -5.23 2.47 12.96
C ILE A 88 -4.17 1.37 12.79
N ALA A 89 -2.90 1.71 12.65
CA ALA A 89 -1.81 0.74 12.54
C ALA A 89 -1.73 -0.15 13.80
N THR A 90 -1.81 0.43 14.99
CA THR A 90 -1.78 -0.31 16.26
C THR A 90 -3.00 -1.23 16.40
N MET A 91 -4.19 -0.75 16.09
CA MET A 91 -5.41 -1.56 16.11
C MET A 91 -5.29 -2.74 15.14
N THR A 92 -4.81 -2.51 13.93
CA THR A 92 -4.59 -3.56 12.92
C THR A 92 -3.54 -4.58 13.41
N SER A 93 -2.43 -4.12 13.96
CA SER A 93 -1.39 -4.94 14.56
C SER A 93 -1.96 -5.86 15.66
N ASN A 94 -2.73 -5.32 16.58
CA ASN A 94 -3.36 -6.08 17.66
C ASN A 94 -4.36 -7.11 17.11
N LEU A 95 -5.14 -6.75 16.10
CA LEU A 95 -6.06 -7.66 15.42
C LEU A 95 -5.32 -8.86 14.81
N LEU A 96 -4.27 -8.61 14.02
CA LEU A 96 -3.47 -9.67 13.41
C LEU A 96 -2.77 -10.53 14.47
N ASN A 97 -2.22 -9.92 15.52
CA ASN A 97 -1.57 -10.64 16.60
C ASN A 97 -2.55 -11.53 17.39
N SER A 98 -3.81 -11.15 17.53
CA SER A 98 -4.83 -11.95 18.22
C SER A 98 -5.08 -13.30 17.53
N VAL A 99 -4.84 -13.38 16.23
CA VAL A 99 -5.03 -14.60 15.41
C VAL A 99 -3.70 -15.20 14.92
N ARG A 100 -2.57 -14.86 15.53
CA ARG A 100 -1.22 -15.24 15.09
C ARG A 100 -0.97 -16.75 14.90
N TYR A 101 -1.76 -17.61 15.51
CA TYR A 101 -1.67 -19.08 15.35
C TYR A 101 -2.35 -19.57 14.05
N PHE A 102 -3.27 -18.77 13.51
CA PHE A 102 -3.94 -18.97 12.21
C PHE A 102 -3.96 -17.63 11.48
N PRO A 103 -2.80 -17.14 11.02
CA PRO A 103 -2.66 -15.77 10.53
C PRO A 103 -3.37 -15.57 9.20
N TYR A 104 -3.84 -14.36 8.97
CA TYR A 104 -4.21 -13.89 7.64
C TYR A 104 -2.97 -13.81 6.76
N PHE A 105 -3.10 -14.24 5.50
CA PHE A 105 -2.00 -14.21 4.53
C PHE A 105 -1.94 -12.83 3.85
N VAL A 106 -1.53 -11.82 4.60
CA VAL A 106 -1.43 -10.43 4.13
C VAL A 106 -0.16 -9.75 4.62
N GLN A 107 0.36 -8.86 3.81
CA GLN A 107 1.27 -7.80 4.23
C GLN A 107 0.57 -6.48 3.93
N LEU A 108 0.55 -5.57 4.87
CA LEU A 108 -0.21 -4.34 4.79
C LEU A 108 0.72 -3.13 4.90
N LEU A 109 0.43 -2.08 4.12
CA LEU A 109 0.91 -0.74 4.44
C LEU A 109 -0.30 0.08 4.87
N ILE A 110 -0.18 0.79 5.99
CA ILE A 110 -1.17 1.76 6.43
C ILE A 110 -0.49 3.11 6.42
N GLY A 111 -0.99 4.03 5.61
CA GLY A 111 -0.40 5.34 5.47
C GLY A 111 -1.45 6.44 5.41
N GLY A 112 -1.06 7.62 5.81
CA GLY A 112 -1.95 8.78 5.80
C GLY A 112 -1.30 10.02 6.39
N VAL A 113 -2.15 11.05 6.55
CA VAL A 113 -1.77 12.32 7.17
C VAL A 113 -2.75 12.63 8.29
N ASP A 114 -2.25 12.81 9.50
CA ASP A 114 -3.03 13.20 10.66
C ASP A 114 -2.42 14.45 11.34
N LYS A 115 -2.89 14.79 12.52
CA LYS A 115 -2.39 15.95 13.29
C LYS A 115 -0.90 15.88 13.65
N ASN A 116 -0.28 14.71 13.55
CA ASN A 116 1.14 14.50 13.82
C ASN A 116 1.98 14.55 12.52
N GLY A 117 1.33 14.77 11.37
CA GLY A 117 1.96 14.79 10.06
C GLY A 117 1.80 13.49 9.26
N PRO A 118 2.54 13.36 8.15
CA PRO A 118 2.53 12.17 7.31
C PRO A 118 3.22 10.98 8.00
N SER A 119 2.64 9.79 7.88
CA SER A 119 3.25 8.57 8.37
C SER A 119 2.80 7.34 7.58
N VAL A 120 3.67 6.33 7.50
CA VAL A 120 3.40 5.03 6.89
C VAL A 120 3.89 3.95 7.85
N TYR A 121 3.07 2.92 8.02
CA TYR A 121 3.37 1.72 8.82
C TYR A 121 3.34 0.49 7.92
N SER A 122 4.36 -0.34 8.00
CA SER A 122 4.33 -1.69 7.45
C SER A 122 3.88 -2.68 8.53
N ILE A 123 2.97 -3.60 8.16
CA ILE A 123 2.41 -4.57 9.12
C ILE A 123 2.52 -5.96 8.53
N ASP A 124 3.14 -6.85 9.27
CA ASP A 124 3.32 -8.24 8.91
C ASP A 124 2.11 -9.13 9.29
N PRO A 125 2.01 -10.38 8.79
CA PRO A 125 0.86 -11.26 9.04
C PRO A 125 0.61 -11.61 10.51
N ILE A 126 1.62 -11.49 11.37
CA ILE A 126 1.52 -11.82 12.80
C ILE A 126 1.38 -10.59 13.69
N GLY A 127 1.21 -9.42 13.09
CA GLY A 127 0.95 -8.16 13.78
C GLY A 127 2.19 -7.36 14.15
N GLY A 128 3.38 -7.69 13.62
CA GLY A 128 4.54 -6.80 13.71
C GLY A 128 4.26 -5.51 12.93
N ALA A 129 4.37 -4.35 13.59
CA ALA A 129 4.14 -3.05 12.98
C ALA A 129 5.39 -2.19 13.10
N ILE A 130 5.89 -1.70 11.96
CA ILE A 130 7.07 -0.85 11.88
C ILE A 130 6.63 0.50 11.31
N GLU A 131 6.99 1.57 11.99
CA GLU A 131 6.86 2.93 11.46
C GLU A 131 8.01 3.21 10.50
N GLU A 132 7.67 3.37 9.22
CA GLU A 132 8.63 3.65 8.17
C GLU A 132 8.99 5.15 8.18
N LYS A 133 10.22 5.46 7.78
CA LYS A 133 10.67 6.87 7.80
C LYS A 133 10.60 7.53 6.44
N ASP A 134 10.84 6.75 5.38
CA ASP A 134 11.05 7.30 4.04
C ASP A 134 10.26 6.51 2.99
N ILE A 135 10.73 5.32 2.67
CA ILE A 135 10.22 4.45 1.60
C ILE A 135 9.98 3.04 2.12
N VAL A 136 8.97 2.40 1.60
CA VAL A 136 8.65 1.00 1.90
C VAL A 136 8.04 0.30 0.68
N ALA A 137 8.36 -0.96 0.50
CA ALA A 137 7.72 -1.81 -0.50
C ALA A 137 7.41 -3.19 0.09
N THR A 138 6.28 -3.78 -0.30
CA THR A 138 5.90 -5.13 0.12
C THR A 138 5.45 -5.98 -1.06
N GLY A 139 5.42 -7.30 -0.84
CA GLY A 139 5.04 -8.29 -1.86
C GLY A 139 6.24 -8.80 -2.67
N SER A 140 5.97 -9.68 -3.65
CA SER A 140 7.01 -10.38 -4.42
C SER A 140 7.90 -9.48 -5.28
N GLY A 141 7.35 -8.36 -5.78
CA GLY A 141 8.11 -7.39 -6.58
C GLY A 141 8.84 -6.33 -5.76
N SER A 142 8.75 -6.36 -4.42
CA SER A 142 9.32 -5.34 -3.53
C SER A 142 10.81 -5.11 -3.73
N LEU A 143 11.61 -6.17 -3.94
CA LEU A 143 13.06 -6.04 -4.16
C LEU A 143 13.39 -5.21 -5.40
N THR A 144 12.63 -5.40 -6.49
CA THR A 144 12.81 -4.60 -7.70
C THR A 144 12.35 -3.14 -7.47
N ALA A 145 11.26 -2.96 -6.73
CA ALA A 145 10.78 -1.63 -6.38
C ALA A 145 11.78 -0.87 -5.51
N TYR A 146 12.36 -1.51 -4.47
CA TYR A 146 13.40 -0.91 -3.64
C TYR A 146 14.61 -0.44 -4.43
N GLY A 147 15.09 -1.22 -5.40
CA GLY A 147 16.22 -0.81 -6.23
C GLY A 147 15.99 0.51 -7.00
N VAL A 148 14.72 0.81 -7.36
CA VAL A 148 14.36 2.07 -8.01
C VAL A 148 14.15 3.18 -6.97
N LEU A 149 13.52 2.86 -5.83
CA LEU A 149 13.25 3.81 -4.77
C LEU A 149 14.54 4.33 -4.15
N GLU A 150 15.45 3.44 -3.75
CA GLU A 150 16.72 3.81 -3.11
C GLU A 150 17.65 4.60 -4.03
N ASP A 151 17.63 4.32 -5.34
CA ASP A 151 18.45 5.05 -6.33
C ASP A 151 18.01 6.51 -6.51
N ARG A 152 16.73 6.82 -6.27
CA ARG A 152 16.14 8.12 -6.66
C ARG A 152 15.47 8.88 -5.53
N PHE A 153 15.28 8.27 -4.40
CA PHE A 153 14.66 8.92 -3.25
C PHE A 153 15.59 10.00 -2.68
N THR A 154 15.00 11.14 -2.33
CA THR A 154 15.63 12.20 -1.57
C THR A 154 14.71 12.63 -0.43
N PRO A 155 15.22 12.94 0.77
CA PRO A 155 14.40 13.27 1.95
C PRO A 155 13.41 14.42 1.74
N ASP A 156 13.76 15.39 0.87
CA ASP A 156 12.94 16.57 0.60
C ASP A 156 12.09 16.45 -0.69
N ILE A 157 11.84 15.22 -1.15
CA ILE A 157 11.07 14.99 -2.37
C ILE A 157 9.67 15.60 -2.25
N ASP A 158 9.24 16.36 -3.27
CA ASP A 158 7.89 16.90 -3.35
C ASP A 158 6.88 15.82 -3.77
N ILE A 159 5.58 16.09 -3.57
CA ILE A 159 4.52 15.10 -3.78
C ILE A 159 4.41 14.63 -5.23
N ASP A 160 4.63 15.49 -6.21
CA ASP A 160 4.50 15.14 -7.63
C ASP A 160 5.70 14.29 -8.09
N SER A 161 6.90 14.61 -7.65
CA SER A 161 8.11 13.80 -7.84
C SER A 161 7.99 12.46 -7.11
N ALA A 162 7.38 12.42 -5.92
CA ALA A 162 7.09 11.20 -5.19
C ALA A 162 6.12 10.28 -5.96
N VAL A 163 5.06 10.86 -6.56
CA VAL A 163 4.13 10.11 -7.44
C VAL A 163 4.89 9.50 -8.63
N GLU A 164 5.73 10.28 -9.32
CA GLU A 164 6.53 9.73 -10.44
C GLU A 164 7.44 8.59 -9.97
N LEU A 165 8.09 8.74 -8.81
CA LEU A 165 9.02 7.76 -8.28
C LEU A 165 8.32 6.44 -7.92
N VAL A 166 7.17 6.48 -7.22
CA VAL A 166 6.43 5.25 -6.86
C VAL A 166 5.85 4.56 -8.09
N VAL A 167 5.35 5.32 -9.08
CA VAL A 167 4.88 4.75 -10.36
C VAL A 167 6.03 4.05 -11.08
N ARG A 168 7.20 4.67 -11.15
CA ARG A 168 8.39 4.09 -11.75
C ARG A 168 8.84 2.80 -11.04
N ALA A 169 8.79 2.78 -9.70
CA ALA A 169 9.16 1.61 -8.91
C ALA A 169 8.21 0.42 -9.16
N VAL A 170 6.89 0.66 -9.10
CA VAL A 170 5.88 -0.38 -9.39
C VAL A 170 5.98 -0.83 -10.87
N TYR A 171 6.15 0.10 -11.81
CA TYR A 171 6.33 -0.22 -13.24
C TYR A 171 7.55 -1.11 -13.46
N SER A 172 8.67 -0.84 -12.80
CA SER A 172 9.87 -1.67 -12.89
C SER A 172 9.65 -3.06 -12.31
N ALA A 173 8.94 -3.16 -11.19
CA ALA A 173 8.56 -4.45 -10.60
C ALA A 173 7.67 -5.25 -11.55
N MET A 174 6.66 -4.64 -12.17
CA MET A 174 5.77 -5.31 -13.15
C MET A 174 6.53 -5.91 -14.35
N ARG A 175 7.70 -5.40 -14.68
CA ARG A 175 8.55 -5.93 -15.77
C ARG A 175 9.41 -7.12 -15.38
N ARG A 176 9.56 -7.40 -14.10
CA ARG A 176 10.44 -8.45 -13.55
C ARG A 176 9.70 -9.50 -12.74
N ASP A 177 8.67 -9.09 -12.00
CA ASP A 177 7.85 -10.00 -11.20
C ASP A 177 6.65 -10.48 -12.01
N SER A 178 6.60 -11.77 -12.30
CA SER A 178 5.51 -12.38 -13.09
C SER A 178 4.13 -12.27 -12.40
N ALA A 179 4.12 -12.09 -11.10
CA ALA A 179 2.90 -11.98 -10.31
C ALA A 179 2.40 -10.54 -10.15
N SER A 180 3.16 -9.56 -10.66
CA SER A 180 2.80 -8.14 -10.69
C SER A 180 2.48 -7.67 -12.11
N GLY A 181 1.44 -6.84 -12.29
CA GLY A 181 1.08 -6.34 -13.63
C GLY A 181 -0.30 -5.74 -13.76
N ASP A 182 -0.71 -5.53 -15.02
CA ASP A 182 -2.07 -5.16 -15.44
C ASP A 182 -2.54 -3.75 -15.01
N GLY A 183 -1.60 -2.84 -14.78
CA GLY A 183 -1.87 -1.44 -14.41
C GLY A 183 -1.44 -1.09 -13.00
N ILE A 184 -1.49 0.20 -12.68
CA ILE A 184 -1.05 0.76 -11.41
C ILE A 184 -2.18 1.61 -10.83
N ASP A 185 -2.49 1.42 -9.55
CA ASP A 185 -3.32 2.32 -8.75
C ASP A 185 -2.40 3.15 -7.85
N VAL A 186 -2.66 4.45 -7.78
CA VAL A 186 -1.92 5.40 -6.95
C VAL A 186 -2.87 6.29 -6.18
N VAL A 187 -2.54 6.52 -4.93
CA VAL A 187 -3.18 7.57 -4.12
C VAL A 187 -2.10 8.48 -3.53
N LYS A 188 -2.34 9.79 -3.57
CA LYS A 188 -1.62 10.77 -2.77
C LYS A 188 -2.50 11.25 -1.63
N ILE A 189 -1.93 11.41 -0.46
CA ILE A 189 -2.64 11.89 0.72
C ILE A 189 -1.82 13.03 1.31
N THR A 190 -2.46 14.18 1.43
CA THR A 190 -1.89 15.40 2.01
C THR A 190 -2.78 15.88 3.15
N GLU A 191 -2.39 16.97 3.83
CA GLU A 191 -3.27 17.61 4.80
C GLU A 191 -4.59 18.12 4.20
N LYS A 192 -4.60 18.40 2.89
CA LYS A 192 -5.73 19.01 2.18
C LYS A 192 -6.67 17.99 1.57
N GLU A 193 -6.13 16.88 1.05
CA GLU A 193 -6.92 15.93 0.25
C GLU A 193 -6.39 14.49 0.30
N TYR A 194 -7.33 13.58 0.06
CA TYR A 194 -7.08 12.23 -0.42
C TYR A 194 -7.38 12.21 -1.92
N TYR A 195 -6.39 11.96 -2.76
CA TYR A 195 -6.57 11.95 -4.20
C TYR A 195 -6.16 10.61 -4.80
N GLN A 196 -7.07 9.96 -5.52
CA GLN A 196 -6.79 8.75 -6.28
C GLN A 196 -6.64 9.10 -7.76
N PHE A 197 -5.49 8.74 -8.34
CA PHE A 197 -5.20 8.99 -9.75
C PHE A 197 -6.06 8.11 -10.66
N THR A 198 -6.48 8.68 -11.78
CA THR A 198 -7.13 7.92 -12.86
C THR A 198 -6.11 7.12 -13.65
N PRO A 199 -6.54 6.07 -14.39
CA PRO A 199 -5.62 5.31 -15.25
C PRO A 199 -4.93 6.20 -16.31
N GLU A 200 -5.63 7.18 -16.85
CA GLU A 200 -5.13 8.11 -17.87
C GLU A 200 -3.99 8.99 -17.32
N GLU A 201 -4.15 9.50 -16.08
CA GLU A 201 -3.12 10.27 -15.40
C GLU A 201 -1.87 9.42 -15.12
N ILE A 202 -2.05 8.16 -14.73
CA ILE A 202 -0.92 7.23 -14.51
C ILE A 202 -0.21 6.94 -15.83
N ASP A 203 -0.93 6.75 -16.93
CA ASP A 203 -0.34 6.57 -18.26
C ASP A 203 0.48 7.80 -18.69
N GLU A 204 0.04 9.01 -18.37
CA GLU A 204 0.80 10.24 -18.60
C GLU A 204 2.11 10.27 -17.78
N VAL A 205 2.05 9.86 -16.50
CA VAL A 205 3.26 9.74 -15.68
C VAL A 205 4.22 8.71 -16.26
N ILE A 206 3.73 7.55 -16.70
CA ILE A 206 4.55 6.49 -17.31
C ILE A 206 5.23 6.98 -18.58
N ARG A 207 4.55 7.74 -19.43
CA ARG A 207 5.12 8.31 -20.67
C ARG A 207 6.33 9.21 -20.43
N LYS A 208 6.44 9.86 -19.27
CA LYS A 208 7.58 10.75 -18.96
C LYS A 208 8.89 9.97 -18.87
N PHE A 209 8.87 8.70 -18.47
CA PHE A 209 10.07 7.92 -18.23
C PHE A 209 10.17 6.60 -19.01
N ALA A 210 9.07 6.01 -19.44
CA ALA A 210 9.05 4.84 -20.31
C ALA A 210 9.16 5.30 -21.76
N LYS A 211 10.40 5.62 -22.20
CA LYS A 211 10.66 5.76 -23.63
C LYS A 211 10.49 4.38 -24.29
N ALA A 212 9.76 4.39 -25.39
CA ALA A 212 9.49 3.23 -26.25
C ALA A 212 10.76 2.46 -26.63
#